data_41db80e533e783de0cc0e08b3979a7da
#
_entry.id   41db80e533e783de0cc0e08b3979a7da
#
_cell.length_a   1.000
_cell.length_b   1.000
_cell.length_c   1.000
_cell.angle_alpha   90.00
_cell.angle_beta   90.00
_cell.angle_gamma   90.00
#
_symmetry.space_group_name_H-M   'P 1'
#
loop_
_entity.id
_entity.type
_entity.pdbx_description
1 polymer ?
#
loop_
_entity_poly.entity_id
_entity_poly.type
_entity_poly.pdbx_seq_one_letter_code
_entity_poly.pdbx_strand_id
1 'polypeptide(L)'
;MFNRLCFQCLIGGLCVSPFKERARKDFDYDFELYEKDRAMIVIQNPKIEEYRDRARLTANIDVDGTTRAVWFEVDPAYGEFLCFERSDAFVVGLLNWAMRNGHDIVCEAPVTEELLYQITEFLIPSLSKSSNALKAIKIEATTAPSLSNARAVGTGISCGIDSFHVLAKHIDNNYNSFKLTHLVHNNVGAFDVYKEKSYEVREALIKRAQKVADAVGLKLIVSDSNLASAFPQNHSYTHSFSSCF
;
A
#
# COMPACT_ATOMS: atom_id res chain seq x y z
N MET A 1 -3.58 5.06 8.64
CA MET A 1 -4.90 5.68 8.39
C MET A 1 -5.17 5.88 6.88
N PHE A 2 -4.39 5.28 6.04
CA PHE A 2 -4.59 5.27 4.59
C PHE A 2 -5.59 4.20 4.10
N ASN A 3 -6.31 3.52 5.00
CA ASN A 3 -7.12 2.35 4.72
C ASN A 3 -8.59 2.61 4.34
N ARG A 4 -8.94 3.77 3.85
CA ARG A 4 -10.27 4.01 3.27
C ARG A 4 -10.21 4.78 1.96
N LEU A 5 -9.29 4.44 1.08
CA LEU A 5 -9.52 4.65 -0.34
C LEU A 5 -10.26 3.44 -0.86
N CYS A 6 -11.53 3.62 -0.91
CA CYS A 6 -12.60 2.73 -1.25
C CYS A 6 -12.31 1.86 -2.47
N PHE A 7 -11.97 0.60 -2.28
CA PHE A 7 -12.10 -0.46 -3.29
C PHE A 7 -13.58 -0.80 -3.56
N GLN A 8 -14.51 -0.10 -2.93
CA GLN A 8 -15.95 -0.34 -3.02
C GLN A 8 -16.61 0.14 -4.32
N CYS A 9 -15.89 0.84 -5.20
CA CYS A 9 -16.49 1.37 -6.43
C CYS A 9 -16.44 0.45 -7.65
N LEU A 10 -15.98 -0.77 -7.56
CA LEU A 10 -15.81 -1.63 -8.75
C LEU A 10 -16.61 -2.95 -8.77
N ILE A 11 -17.44 -3.26 -7.78
CA ILE A 11 -18.28 -4.46 -7.89
C ILE A 11 -19.73 -4.10 -7.58
N GLY A 12 -20.47 -3.81 -8.64
CA GLY A 12 -21.94 -3.83 -8.65
C GLY A 12 -22.44 -5.22 -8.27
N GLY A 13 -23.47 -5.25 -7.41
CA GLY A 13 -24.00 -6.42 -6.76
C GLY A 13 -24.31 -7.60 -7.69
N LEU A 14 -23.83 -8.75 -7.29
CA LEU A 14 -24.34 -10.05 -7.70
C LEU A 14 -24.73 -10.83 -6.45
N CYS A 15 -26.05 -10.99 -6.34
CA CYS A 15 -26.72 -11.87 -5.40
C CYS A 15 -26.22 -13.30 -5.58
N VAL A 16 -25.54 -13.87 -4.59
CA VAL A 16 -25.09 -15.27 -4.64
C VAL A 16 -26.13 -16.17 -4.01
N SER A 17 -26.75 -16.96 -4.84
CA SER A 17 -27.56 -18.13 -4.50
C SER A 17 -26.68 -19.26 -3.94
N PRO A 18 -27.19 -20.11 -3.02
CA PRO A 18 -26.34 -21.10 -2.34
C PRO A 18 -26.06 -22.29 -3.26
N PHE A 19 -24.81 -22.43 -3.72
CA PHE A 19 -24.33 -23.66 -4.33
C PHE A 19 -23.73 -24.54 -3.24
N LYS A 20 -24.54 -25.51 -2.79
CA LYS A 20 -24.16 -26.55 -1.84
C LYS A 20 -23.26 -27.62 -2.47
N GLU A 21 -22.20 -27.96 -1.74
CA GLU A 21 -21.72 -29.33 -1.52
C GLU A 21 -21.66 -30.31 -2.71
N ARG A 22 -20.72 -30.15 -3.65
CA ARG A 22 -20.30 -31.26 -4.52
C ARG A 22 -18.88 -31.20 -5.12
N ALA A 23 -18.00 -30.37 -4.65
CA ALA A 23 -16.64 -30.24 -5.19
C ALA A 23 -15.54 -30.43 -4.11
N ARG A 24 -15.72 -31.37 -3.18
CA ARG A 24 -14.74 -31.63 -2.11
C ARG A 24 -14.02 -32.96 -2.21
N LYS A 25 -14.01 -33.64 -3.36
CA LYS A 25 -13.41 -34.97 -3.46
C LYS A 25 -12.34 -35.20 -4.53
N ASP A 26 -11.97 -34.23 -5.35
CA ASP A 26 -11.00 -34.47 -6.43
C ASP A 26 -9.80 -33.49 -6.46
N PHE A 27 -9.45 -32.89 -5.34
CA PHE A 27 -8.25 -32.04 -5.21
C PHE A 27 -7.46 -32.36 -3.92
N ASP A 28 -7.21 -33.65 -3.67
CA ASP A 28 -6.09 -34.07 -2.83
C ASP A 28 -4.81 -34.07 -3.70
N TYR A 29 -4.36 -32.89 -4.08
CA TYR A 29 -2.98 -32.69 -4.49
C TYR A 29 -2.14 -32.53 -3.22
N ASP A 30 -1.05 -33.30 -3.11
CA ASP A 30 -0.02 -33.29 -2.05
C ASP A 30 0.33 -31.85 -1.57
N PHE A 31 -0.46 -31.32 -0.67
CA PHE A 31 -0.26 -29.98 -0.10
C PHE A 31 0.90 -29.97 0.92
N GLU A 32 1.20 -31.13 1.51
CA GLU A 32 2.25 -31.27 2.55
C GLU A 32 3.70 -31.25 2.02
N LEU A 33 3.92 -31.52 0.75
CA LEU A 33 5.27 -31.55 0.15
C LEU A 33 5.75 -30.18 -0.34
N TYR A 34 4.87 -29.19 -0.45
CA TYR A 34 5.21 -27.85 -0.95
C TYR A 34 5.57 -26.83 0.14
N GLU A 35 5.40 -27.18 1.43
CA GLU A 35 5.55 -26.23 2.54
C GLU A 35 6.98 -26.07 3.09
N LYS A 36 7.92 -26.93 2.72
CA LYS A 36 9.19 -27.03 3.47
C LYS A 36 10.31 -26.07 3.07
N ASP A 37 10.24 -25.36 1.94
CA ASP A 37 11.35 -24.55 1.40
C ASP A 37 10.91 -23.23 0.73
N ARG A 38 9.79 -22.61 1.12
CA ARG A 38 9.47 -21.29 0.60
C ARG A 38 10.27 -20.23 1.34
N ALA A 39 10.98 -19.41 0.56
CA ALA A 39 11.61 -18.20 1.07
C ALA A 39 10.55 -17.28 1.71
N MET A 40 10.89 -16.66 2.84
CA MET A 40 9.96 -15.84 3.63
C MET A 40 10.46 -14.42 3.81
N ILE A 41 9.50 -13.51 3.88
CA ILE A 41 9.69 -12.14 4.36
C ILE A 41 9.06 -12.06 5.75
N VAL A 42 9.82 -11.66 6.75
CA VAL A 42 9.29 -11.34 8.07
C VAL A 42 9.25 -9.83 8.25
N ILE A 43 8.05 -9.29 8.42
CA ILE A 43 7.81 -7.87 8.73
C ILE A 43 7.76 -7.75 10.24
N GLN A 44 8.82 -7.19 10.83
CA GLN A 44 8.87 -6.93 12.27
C GLN A 44 7.92 -5.81 12.67
N ASN A 45 7.66 -5.70 13.99
CA ASN A 45 6.73 -4.69 14.51
C ASN A 45 7.09 -3.28 14.03
N PRO A 46 6.15 -2.56 13.38
CA PRO A 46 6.38 -1.19 12.97
C PRO A 46 6.51 -0.25 14.17
N LYS A 47 7.28 0.82 14.00
CA LYS A 47 7.46 1.86 15.03
C LYS A 47 7.49 3.24 14.38
N ILE A 48 7.16 4.26 15.16
CA ILE A 48 7.33 5.65 14.76
C ILE A 48 8.66 6.17 15.28
N GLU A 49 9.39 6.84 14.42
CA GLU A 49 10.67 7.48 14.73
C GLU A 49 10.65 8.92 14.24
N GLU A 50 11.27 9.81 14.99
CA GLU A 50 11.64 11.13 14.48
C GLU A 50 13.01 11.01 13.79
N TYR A 51 13.08 11.46 12.54
CA TYR A 51 14.31 11.47 11.80
C TYR A 51 14.49 12.83 11.13
N ARG A 52 15.49 13.61 11.61
CA ARG A 52 15.66 15.01 11.23
C ARG A 52 14.33 15.75 11.47
N ASP A 53 13.77 16.40 10.46
CA ASP A 53 12.53 17.15 10.54
C ASP A 53 11.33 16.37 9.98
N ARG A 54 11.35 15.02 10.07
CA ARG A 54 10.30 14.15 9.52
C ARG A 54 9.80 13.16 10.57
N ALA A 55 8.50 12.87 10.53
CA ALA A 55 7.93 11.73 11.24
C ALA A 55 8.00 10.50 10.33
N ARG A 56 8.54 9.41 10.84
CA ARG A 56 8.84 8.21 10.06
C ARG A 56 8.21 6.97 10.67
N LEU A 57 7.49 6.22 9.88
CA LEU A 57 7.03 4.86 10.18
C LEU A 57 8.07 3.89 9.65
N THR A 58 8.68 3.10 10.51
CA THR A 58 9.78 2.17 10.17
C THR A 58 9.44 0.76 10.59
N ALA A 59 9.78 -0.23 9.77
CA ALA A 59 9.86 -1.64 10.16
C ALA A 59 11.14 -2.27 9.62
N ASN A 60 11.71 -3.21 10.37
CA ASN A 60 12.73 -4.08 9.87
C ASN A 60 12.09 -5.23 9.09
N ILE A 61 12.63 -5.50 7.93
CA ILE A 61 12.17 -6.55 7.03
C ILE A 61 13.30 -7.57 6.91
N ASP A 62 13.07 -8.76 7.42
CA ASP A 62 13.99 -9.88 7.25
C ASP A 62 13.61 -10.67 6.00
N VAL A 63 14.58 -10.95 5.17
CA VAL A 63 14.44 -11.81 3.99
C VAL A 63 15.53 -12.86 4.07
N ASP A 64 15.16 -14.10 4.39
CA ASP A 64 16.08 -15.22 4.48
C ASP A 64 17.31 -14.94 5.36
N GLY A 65 17.11 -14.28 6.51
CA GLY A 65 18.15 -13.91 7.46
C GLY A 65 18.90 -12.62 7.14
N THR A 66 18.49 -11.89 6.10
CA THR A 66 19.04 -10.57 5.79
C THR A 66 18.03 -9.48 6.14
N THR A 67 18.33 -8.70 7.17
CA THR A 67 17.44 -7.63 7.64
C THR A 67 17.73 -6.30 6.94
N ARG A 68 16.66 -5.63 6.52
CA ARG A 68 16.69 -4.27 5.92
C ARG A 68 15.60 -3.41 6.54
N ALA A 69 15.92 -2.18 6.90
CA ALA A 69 14.92 -1.22 7.35
C ALA A 69 14.17 -0.63 6.16
N VAL A 70 12.86 -0.68 6.21
CA VAL A 70 11.96 0.03 5.29
C VAL A 70 11.23 1.11 6.07
N TRP A 71 11.11 2.28 5.47
CA TRP A 71 10.44 3.40 6.10
C TRP A 71 9.56 4.17 5.12
N PHE A 72 8.51 4.80 5.70
CA PHE A 72 7.65 5.81 5.09
C PHE A 72 7.69 7.04 5.98
N GLU A 73 7.86 8.22 5.41
CA GLU A 73 7.95 9.45 6.18
C GLU A 73 7.05 10.55 5.64
N VAL A 74 6.58 11.39 6.55
CA VAL A 74 5.75 12.56 6.28
C VAL A 74 6.26 13.77 7.07
N ASP A 75 5.71 14.94 6.79
CA ASP A 75 5.92 16.12 7.63
C ASP A 75 5.45 15.82 9.08
N PRO A 76 6.15 16.31 10.12
CA PRO A 76 5.78 16.08 11.52
C PRO A 76 4.34 16.44 11.86
N ALA A 77 3.77 17.45 11.19
CA ALA A 77 2.36 17.84 11.35
C ALA A 77 1.37 16.71 11.00
N TYR A 78 1.82 15.69 10.27
CA TYR A 78 1.04 14.50 9.89
C TYR A 78 1.51 13.21 10.58
N GLY A 79 2.47 13.31 11.48
CA GLY A 79 3.04 12.16 12.18
C GLY A 79 2.00 11.37 12.99
N GLU A 80 1.00 12.05 13.56
CA GLU A 80 -0.09 11.44 14.31
C GLU A 80 -0.98 10.50 13.45
N PHE A 81 -0.90 10.60 12.11
CA PHE A 81 -1.66 9.75 11.19
C PHE A 81 -0.89 8.51 10.74
N LEU A 82 0.38 8.38 11.12
CA LEU A 82 1.15 7.17 10.84
C LEU A 82 0.66 6.02 11.73
N CYS A 83 0.32 4.91 11.10
CA CYS A 83 -0.22 3.74 11.80
C CYS A 83 0.91 2.73 12.05
N PHE A 84 1.37 2.63 13.29
CA PHE A 84 2.38 1.66 13.71
C PHE A 84 1.78 0.40 14.35
N GLU A 85 0.49 0.41 14.66
CA GLU A 85 -0.21 -0.72 15.26
C GLU A 85 -0.53 -1.84 14.25
N ARG A 86 -0.21 -1.62 12.99
CA ARG A 86 -0.51 -2.51 11.87
C ARG A 86 0.68 -2.64 10.93
N SER A 87 0.81 -3.81 10.32
CA SER A 87 1.77 -4.06 9.23
C SER A 87 1.27 -3.66 7.84
N ASP A 88 0.09 -3.07 7.73
CA ASP A 88 -0.63 -2.80 6.48
C ASP A 88 0.22 -2.12 5.41
N ALA A 89 0.90 -1.02 5.77
CA ALA A 89 1.72 -0.26 4.83
C ALA A 89 2.88 -1.10 4.25
N PHE A 90 3.46 -1.96 5.07
CA PHE A 90 4.58 -2.81 4.67
C PHE A 90 4.13 -4.00 3.85
N VAL A 91 3.00 -4.63 4.21
CA VAL A 91 2.39 -5.71 3.40
C VAL A 91 2.11 -5.21 2.00
N VAL A 92 1.46 -4.05 1.89
CA VAL A 92 1.14 -3.45 0.59
C VAL A 92 2.40 -3.10 -0.19
N GLY A 93 3.35 -2.42 0.45
CA GLY A 93 4.60 -2.01 -0.19
C GLY A 93 5.44 -3.18 -0.70
N LEU A 94 5.45 -4.30 0.01
CA LEU A 94 6.27 -5.47 -0.31
C LEU A 94 5.54 -6.50 -1.18
N LEU A 95 4.22 -6.44 -1.32
CA LEU A 95 3.40 -7.46 -1.98
C LEU A 95 3.91 -7.80 -3.39
N ASN A 96 4.16 -6.79 -4.21
CA ASN A 96 4.64 -7.01 -5.58
C ASN A 96 6.02 -7.68 -5.60
N TRP A 97 6.94 -7.20 -4.77
CA TRP A 97 8.27 -7.80 -4.66
C TRP A 97 8.19 -9.25 -4.19
N ALA A 98 7.38 -9.53 -3.18
CA ALA A 98 7.14 -10.86 -2.65
C ALA A 98 6.57 -11.80 -3.73
N MET A 99 5.52 -11.37 -4.44
CA MET A 99 4.93 -12.16 -5.53
C MET A 99 5.91 -12.43 -6.67
N ARG A 100 6.76 -11.45 -7.04
CA ARG A 100 7.76 -11.66 -8.11
C ARG A 100 8.82 -12.69 -7.72
N ASN A 101 9.24 -12.68 -6.47
CA ASN A 101 10.28 -13.56 -5.98
C ASN A 101 9.73 -14.88 -5.42
N GLY A 102 8.42 -14.95 -5.15
CA GLY A 102 7.75 -16.13 -4.61
C GLY A 102 8.02 -16.32 -3.11
N HIS A 103 8.14 -15.21 -2.37
CA HIS A 103 8.30 -15.21 -0.93
C HIS A 103 6.94 -15.04 -0.26
N ASP A 104 6.66 -15.90 0.72
CA ASP A 104 5.52 -15.71 1.60
C ASP A 104 5.82 -14.60 2.61
N ILE A 105 4.79 -13.94 3.14
CA ILE A 105 4.93 -12.80 4.08
C ILE A 105 4.43 -13.24 5.45
N VAL A 106 5.22 -12.98 6.48
CA VAL A 106 4.85 -13.15 7.89
C VAL A 106 4.91 -11.80 8.58
N CYS A 107 3.89 -11.44 9.33
CA CYS A 107 3.81 -10.16 10.05
C CYS A 107 3.81 -10.37 11.56
N GLU A 108 4.69 -9.69 12.28
CA GLU A 108 4.66 -9.68 13.74
C GLU A 108 3.52 -8.82 14.30
N ALA A 109 3.24 -7.67 13.68
CA ALA A 109 2.09 -6.86 14.02
C ALA A 109 0.84 -7.30 13.22
N PRO A 110 -0.36 -7.05 13.75
CA PRO A 110 -1.59 -7.39 13.04
C PRO A 110 -1.72 -6.70 11.69
N VAL A 111 -2.48 -7.30 10.79
CA VAL A 111 -2.95 -6.68 9.53
C VAL A 111 -4.45 -6.41 9.66
N THR A 112 -4.91 -5.31 9.09
CA THR A 112 -6.33 -5.02 9.03
C THR A 112 -7.07 -6.15 8.33
N GLU A 113 -8.11 -6.72 8.97
CA GLU A 113 -8.84 -7.88 8.48
C GLU A 113 -9.39 -7.67 7.06
N GLU A 114 -10.00 -6.51 6.83
CA GLU A 114 -10.54 -6.14 5.53
C GLU A 114 -9.46 -6.07 4.45
N LEU A 115 -8.27 -5.51 4.77
CA LEU A 115 -7.13 -5.46 3.85
C LEU A 115 -6.61 -6.86 3.54
N LEU A 116 -6.39 -7.68 4.57
CA LEU A 116 -5.88 -9.05 4.40
C LEU A 116 -6.83 -9.87 3.51
N TYR A 117 -8.14 -9.80 3.78
CA TYR A 117 -9.16 -10.46 2.97
C TYR A 117 -9.11 -10.01 1.51
N GLN A 118 -9.05 -8.70 1.24
CA GLN A 118 -8.99 -8.18 -0.13
C GLN A 118 -7.73 -8.62 -0.87
N ILE A 119 -6.60 -8.64 -0.20
CA ILE A 119 -5.33 -9.05 -0.80
C ILE A 119 -5.34 -10.57 -1.09
N THR A 120 -5.72 -11.38 -0.12
CA THR A 120 -5.62 -12.84 -0.24
C THR A 120 -6.67 -13.43 -1.16
N GLU A 121 -7.92 -12.96 -1.07
CA GLU A 121 -9.04 -13.55 -1.84
C GLU A 121 -9.15 -12.98 -3.26
N PHE A 122 -8.70 -11.76 -3.49
CA PHE A 122 -8.92 -11.12 -4.79
C PHE A 122 -7.63 -10.67 -5.47
N LEU A 123 -6.75 -9.93 -4.78
CA LEU A 123 -5.64 -9.27 -5.44
C LEU A 123 -4.55 -10.28 -5.85
N ILE A 124 -4.07 -11.11 -4.94
CA ILE A 124 -3.06 -12.14 -5.24
C ILE A 124 -3.56 -13.10 -6.34
N PRO A 125 -4.76 -13.69 -6.28
CA PRO A 125 -5.29 -14.54 -7.34
C PRO A 125 -5.42 -13.82 -8.69
N SER A 126 -5.84 -12.56 -8.70
CA SER A 126 -5.99 -11.78 -9.93
C SER A 126 -4.65 -11.47 -10.58
N LEU A 127 -3.66 -11.05 -9.80
CA LEU A 127 -2.34 -10.71 -10.26
C LEU A 127 -1.57 -11.94 -10.76
N SER A 128 -1.62 -13.04 -10.03
CA SER A 128 -0.95 -14.29 -10.44
C SER A 128 -1.55 -14.88 -11.74
N LYS A 129 -2.86 -14.68 -11.98
CA LYS A 129 -3.48 -15.06 -13.26
C LYS A 129 -3.16 -14.10 -14.39
N SER A 130 -2.96 -12.81 -14.10
CA SER A 130 -2.69 -11.80 -15.12
C SER A 130 -1.26 -11.80 -15.63
N SER A 131 -0.31 -12.34 -14.85
CA SER A 131 1.11 -12.32 -15.19
C SER A 131 1.84 -13.53 -14.63
N ASN A 132 2.49 -14.30 -15.50
CA ASN A 132 3.35 -15.42 -15.12
C ASN A 132 4.58 -15.00 -14.29
N ALA A 133 4.90 -13.71 -14.26
CA ALA A 133 5.98 -13.17 -13.44
C ALA A 133 5.60 -13.00 -11.96
N LEU A 134 4.31 -13.09 -11.63
CA LEU A 134 3.79 -12.94 -10.28
C LEU A 134 3.28 -14.28 -9.76
N LYS A 135 3.93 -14.79 -8.74
CA LYS A 135 3.57 -16.06 -8.10
C LYS A 135 2.52 -15.80 -7.03
N ALA A 136 1.59 -16.74 -6.85
CA ALA A 136 0.72 -16.71 -5.68
C ALA A 136 1.54 -16.97 -4.42
N ILE A 137 1.35 -16.16 -3.40
CA ILE A 137 2.02 -16.21 -2.11
C ILE A 137 1.00 -16.26 -0.98
N LYS A 138 1.45 -16.69 0.21
CA LYS A 138 0.67 -16.64 1.45
C LYS A 138 1.06 -15.43 2.28
N ILE A 139 0.12 -14.92 3.08
CA ILE A 139 0.37 -13.88 4.08
C ILE A 139 -0.13 -14.41 5.42
N GLU A 140 0.78 -14.55 6.38
CA GLU A 140 0.50 -14.97 7.73
C GLU A 140 0.55 -13.76 8.67
N ALA A 141 -0.58 -13.42 9.26
CA ALA A 141 -0.70 -12.33 10.22
C ALA A 141 -1.90 -12.57 11.14
N THR A 142 -1.81 -12.07 12.36
CA THR A 142 -3.02 -11.85 13.15
C THR A 142 -3.85 -10.75 12.52
N THR A 143 -5.18 -10.83 12.65
CA THR A 143 -6.06 -9.79 12.12
C THR A 143 -6.52 -8.84 13.21
N ALA A 144 -6.83 -7.61 12.82
CA ALA A 144 -7.46 -6.63 13.68
C ALA A 144 -8.49 -5.80 12.89
N PRO A 145 -9.53 -5.25 13.55
CA PRO A 145 -10.56 -4.47 12.87
C PRO A 145 -9.97 -3.19 12.27
N SER A 146 -10.61 -2.68 11.22
CA SER A 146 -10.24 -1.39 10.61
C SER A 146 -10.17 -0.28 11.65
N LEU A 147 -9.14 0.54 11.61
CA LEU A 147 -9.04 1.72 12.46
C LEU A 147 -10.10 2.74 12.04
N SER A 148 -10.78 3.35 13.02
CA SER A 148 -11.74 4.40 12.71
C SER A 148 -11.00 5.62 12.18
N ASN A 149 -11.34 6.03 10.96
CA ASN A 149 -10.84 7.27 10.38
C ASN A 149 -11.88 8.37 10.54
N ALA A 150 -11.59 9.33 11.36
CA ALA A 150 -12.54 10.40 11.61
C ALA A 150 -12.29 11.68 10.82
N ARG A 151 -11.15 11.86 10.11
CA ARG A 151 -10.73 13.24 9.84
C ARG A 151 -10.18 13.56 8.46
N ALA A 152 -9.79 12.58 7.66
CA ALA A 152 -9.15 12.89 6.38
C ALA A 152 -9.58 11.97 5.25
N VAL A 153 -9.84 12.56 4.10
CA VAL A 153 -10.04 11.87 2.81
C VAL A 153 -8.99 12.43 1.87
N GLY A 154 -8.02 11.60 1.47
CA GLY A 154 -6.92 12.00 0.60
C GLY A 154 -7.01 11.36 -0.77
N THR A 155 -6.43 12.02 -1.78
CA THR A 155 -6.18 11.45 -3.10
C THR A 155 -4.80 11.81 -3.60
N GLY A 156 -4.18 10.92 -4.38
CA GLY A 156 -2.90 11.18 -5.02
C GLY A 156 -2.98 12.33 -6.02
N ILE A 157 -1.96 13.19 -6.05
CA ILE A 157 -1.85 14.29 -7.00
C ILE A 157 -0.53 14.22 -7.77
N SER A 158 -0.61 13.78 -9.02
CA SER A 158 0.50 13.81 -9.99
C SER A 158 0.45 15.02 -10.92
N CYS A 159 -0.60 15.83 -10.82
CA CYS A 159 -0.94 16.89 -11.77
C CYS A 159 -1.15 16.40 -13.22
N GLY A 160 -1.44 15.12 -13.39
CA GLY A 160 -1.92 14.53 -14.65
C GLY A 160 -3.45 14.52 -14.71
N ILE A 161 -3.99 14.18 -15.89
CA ILE A 161 -5.43 14.22 -16.17
C ILE A 161 -6.24 13.34 -15.22
N ASP A 162 -5.75 12.16 -14.87
CA ASP A 162 -6.46 11.23 -13.99
C ASP A 162 -6.59 11.79 -12.57
N SER A 163 -5.51 12.38 -12.04
CA SER A 163 -5.53 12.99 -10.71
C SER A 163 -6.46 14.21 -10.66
N PHE A 164 -6.51 15.01 -11.73
CA PHE A 164 -7.47 16.12 -11.83
C PHE A 164 -8.90 15.64 -12.00
N HIS A 165 -9.13 14.53 -12.70
CA HIS A 165 -10.48 13.94 -12.79
C HIS A 165 -11.00 13.51 -11.41
N VAL A 166 -10.17 12.81 -10.62
CA VAL A 166 -10.54 12.41 -9.25
C VAL A 166 -10.78 13.63 -8.38
N LEU A 167 -9.90 14.63 -8.45
CA LEU A 167 -10.05 15.90 -7.72
C LEU A 167 -11.39 16.56 -8.05
N ALA A 168 -11.69 16.78 -9.33
CA ALA A 168 -12.91 17.43 -9.77
C ALA A 168 -14.17 16.68 -9.34
N LYS A 169 -14.13 15.35 -9.34
CA LYS A 169 -15.26 14.48 -8.96
C LYS A 169 -15.55 14.52 -7.46
N HIS A 170 -14.53 14.71 -6.62
CA HIS A 170 -14.65 14.47 -5.18
C HIS A 170 -14.40 15.70 -4.30
N ILE A 171 -13.99 16.85 -4.87
CA ILE A 171 -13.74 18.05 -4.08
C ILE A 171 -15.00 18.58 -3.40
N ASP A 172 -16.13 18.58 -4.10
CA ASP A 172 -17.43 19.03 -3.62
C ASP A 172 -18.43 17.87 -3.43
N ASN A 173 -17.92 16.69 -3.10
CA ASN A 173 -18.77 15.51 -2.94
C ASN A 173 -19.75 15.70 -1.76
N ASN A 174 -21.03 15.35 -1.99
CA ASN A 174 -22.09 15.45 -0.97
C ASN A 174 -21.94 14.40 0.14
N TYR A 175 -21.20 13.33 -0.11
CA TYR A 175 -20.92 12.28 0.87
C TYR A 175 -19.60 12.57 1.58
N ASN A 176 -19.63 12.88 2.86
CA ASN A 176 -18.46 13.24 3.65
C ASN A 176 -17.33 12.21 3.60
N SER A 177 -17.67 10.91 3.49
CA SER A 177 -16.68 9.84 3.35
C SER A 177 -15.89 9.87 2.03
N PHE A 178 -16.34 10.66 1.05
CA PHE A 178 -15.72 10.80 -0.26
C PHE A 178 -15.32 12.25 -0.59
N LYS A 179 -15.66 13.20 0.28
CA LYS A 179 -15.28 14.61 0.11
C LYS A 179 -13.81 14.78 0.46
N LEU A 180 -13.01 15.26 -0.49
CA LEU A 180 -11.58 15.44 -0.31
C LEU A 180 -11.27 16.51 0.73
N THR A 181 -10.29 16.23 1.56
CA THR A 181 -9.72 17.13 2.56
C THR A 181 -8.22 17.34 2.35
N HIS A 182 -7.55 16.39 1.69
CA HIS A 182 -6.12 16.42 1.44
C HIS A 182 -5.77 15.95 0.02
N LEU A 183 -4.71 16.51 -0.52
CA LEU A 183 -3.98 15.94 -1.65
C LEU A 183 -2.72 15.26 -1.13
N VAL A 184 -2.29 14.19 -1.79
CA VAL A 184 -1.12 13.41 -1.37
C VAL A 184 -0.14 13.28 -2.53
N HIS A 185 1.11 13.68 -2.31
CA HIS A 185 2.20 13.44 -3.25
C HIS A 185 3.13 12.37 -2.69
N ASN A 186 3.05 11.17 -3.25
CA ASN A 186 3.81 10.02 -2.79
C ASN A 186 5.09 9.83 -3.62
N ASN A 187 6.23 9.74 -2.95
CA ASN A 187 7.46 9.25 -3.55
C ASN A 187 7.76 7.83 -3.03
N VAL A 188 7.33 6.85 -3.77
CA VAL A 188 7.48 5.42 -3.43
C VAL A 188 8.36 4.68 -4.44
N GLY A 189 9.32 5.42 -5.04
CA GLY A 189 10.29 4.88 -5.98
C GLY A 189 10.35 5.58 -7.33
N ALA A 190 9.52 6.62 -7.54
CA ALA A 190 9.63 7.45 -8.75
C ALA A 190 10.90 8.29 -8.77
N PHE A 191 11.36 8.69 -7.58
CA PHE A 191 12.57 9.48 -7.40
C PHE A 191 13.49 8.79 -6.41
N ASP A 192 14.74 8.65 -6.79
CA ASP A 192 15.77 8.14 -5.90
C ASP A 192 16.12 9.26 -4.90
N VAL A 193 15.75 9.05 -3.63
CA VAL A 193 15.99 10.00 -2.54
C VAL A 193 17.47 10.27 -2.25
N TYR A 194 18.35 9.45 -2.82
CA TYR A 194 19.81 9.57 -2.65
C TYR A 194 20.50 10.20 -3.86
N LYS A 195 19.77 10.54 -4.95
CA LYS A 195 20.33 11.16 -6.15
C LYS A 195 19.92 12.63 -6.27
N GLU A 196 20.89 13.52 -6.31
CA GLU A 196 20.71 14.97 -6.38
C GLU A 196 19.81 15.42 -7.55
N LYS A 197 20.03 14.88 -8.75
CA LYS A 197 19.22 15.22 -9.93
C LYS A 197 17.75 14.79 -9.80
N SER A 198 17.48 13.70 -9.10
CA SER A 198 16.12 13.25 -8.79
C SER A 198 15.44 14.18 -7.79
N TYR A 199 16.21 14.76 -6.87
CA TYR A 199 15.73 15.72 -5.89
C TYR A 199 15.15 16.98 -6.54
N GLU A 200 15.86 17.58 -7.49
CA GLU A 200 15.40 18.80 -8.18
C GLU A 200 14.06 18.58 -8.93
N VAL A 201 13.94 17.46 -9.62
CA VAL A 201 12.70 17.10 -10.34
C VAL A 201 11.56 16.90 -9.35
N ARG A 202 11.81 16.19 -8.25
CA ARG A 202 10.85 15.95 -7.18
C ARG A 202 10.35 17.27 -6.60
N GLU A 203 11.25 18.17 -6.23
CA GLU A 203 10.89 19.49 -5.68
C GLU A 203 10.03 20.32 -6.64
N ALA A 204 10.33 20.28 -7.94
CA ALA A 204 9.51 20.95 -8.95
C ALA A 204 8.09 20.38 -9.03
N LEU A 205 7.94 19.05 -8.86
CA LEU A 205 6.63 18.40 -8.86
C LEU A 205 5.85 18.68 -7.58
N ILE A 206 6.51 18.67 -6.42
CA ILE A 206 5.91 19.06 -5.14
C ILE A 206 5.41 20.52 -5.21
N LYS A 207 6.22 21.45 -5.71
CA LYS A 207 5.81 22.86 -5.90
C LYS A 207 4.59 22.98 -6.81
N ARG A 208 4.49 22.14 -7.85
CA ARG A 208 3.31 22.11 -8.73
C ARG A 208 2.09 21.57 -7.99
N ALA A 209 2.23 20.48 -7.25
CA ALA A 209 1.15 19.91 -6.44
C ALA A 209 0.68 20.88 -5.36
N GLN A 210 1.60 21.62 -4.72
CA GLN A 210 1.27 22.65 -3.74
C GLN A 210 0.42 23.77 -4.35
N LYS A 211 0.78 24.28 -5.54
CA LYS A 211 -0.04 25.28 -6.25
C LYS A 211 -1.47 24.81 -6.51
N VAL A 212 -1.63 23.51 -6.84
CA VAL A 212 -2.97 22.93 -7.01
C VAL A 212 -3.71 22.89 -5.67
N ALA A 213 -3.05 22.42 -4.62
CA ALA A 213 -3.63 22.35 -3.28
C ALA A 213 -4.10 23.73 -2.80
N ASP A 214 -3.25 24.74 -2.96
CA ASP A 214 -3.57 26.14 -2.61
C ASP A 214 -4.77 26.68 -3.40
N ALA A 215 -4.80 26.39 -4.71
CA ALA A 215 -5.87 26.86 -5.60
C ALA A 215 -7.25 26.26 -5.26
N VAL A 216 -7.27 25.05 -4.70
CA VAL A 216 -8.52 24.37 -4.32
C VAL A 216 -8.79 24.38 -2.82
N GLY A 217 -7.94 25.01 -2.02
CA GLY A 217 -8.11 25.14 -0.58
C GLY A 217 -7.91 23.84 0.20
N LEU A 218 -7.16 22.88 -0.36
CA LEU A 218 -6.83 21.61 0.30
C LEU A 218 -5.40 21.63 0.85
N LYS A 219 -5.12 20.75 1.84
CA LYS A 219 -3.77 20.54 2.34
C LYS A 219 -3.03 19.54 1.45
N LEU A 220 -1.72 19.72 1.28
CA LEU A 220 -0.85 18.77 0.62
C LEU A 220 -0.06 17.96 1.64
N ILE A 221 -0.15 16.65 1.57
CA ILE A 221 0.72 15.71 2.29
C ILE A 221 1.78 15.23 1.32
N VAL A 222 3.05 15.35 1.70
CA VAL A 222 4.18 14.82 0.93
C VAL A 222 4.76 13.65 1.71
N SER A 223 4.77 12.48 1.09
CA SER A 223 5.37 11.29 1.66
C SER A 223 6.58 10.81 0.86
N ASP A 224 7.58 10.31 1.56
CA ASP A 224 8.76 9.67 1.01
C ASP A 224 8.93 8.26 1.57
N SER A 225 9.69 7.42 0.85
CA SER A 225 10.02 6.06 1.27
C SER A 225 11.33 5.61 0.65
N ASN A 226 12.07 4.74 1.36
CA ASN A 226 13.20 4.02 0.80
C ASN A 226 12.81 2.65 0.19
N LEU A 227 11.53 2.35 0.09
CA LEU A 227 11.03 1.04 -0.35
C LEU A 227 11.69 0.58 -1.67
N ALA A 228 11.75 1.45 -2.66
CA ALA A 228 12.30 1.12 -3.97
C ALA A 228 13.81 0.86 -3.96
N SER A 229 14.56 1.46 -3.05
CA SER A 229 16.00 1.22 -2.90
C SER A 229 16.29 -0.01 -2.04
N ALA A 230 15.49 -0.23 -0.99
CA ALA A 230 15.61 -1.41 -0.13
C ALA A 230 15.15 -2.69 -0.84
N PHE A 231 14.09 -2.60 -1.63
CA PHE A 231 13.48 -3.69 -2.40
C PHE A 231 13.31 -3.27 -3.86
N PRO A 232 14.38 -3.32 -4.67
CA PRO A 232 14.33 -2.89 -6.07
C PRO A 232 13.26 -3.65 -6.85
N GLN A 233 12.34 -2.91 -7.46
CA GLN A 233 11.25 -3.44 -8.24
C GLN A 233 11.31 -2.84 -9.66
N ASN A 234 10.71 -3.53 -10.62
CA ASN A 234 10.61 -2.97 -11.96
C ASN A 234 9.56 -1.84 -11.95
N HIS A 235 9.96 -0.64 -12.36
CA HIS A 235 9.21 0.61 -12.22
C HIS A 235 7.73 0.56 -12.64
N SER A 236 7.39 -0.23 -13.66
CA SER A 236 6.01 -0.28 -14.17
C SER A 236 4.97 -0.82 -13.18
N TYR A 237 5.39 -1.66 -12.23
CA TYR A 237 4.47 -2.26 -11.26
C TYR A 237 4.43 -1.51 -9.93
N THR A 238 5.53 -0.89 -9.52
CA THR A 238 5.62 -0.12 -8.28
C THR A 238 4.67 1.08 -8.33
N HIS A 239 4.58 1.76 -9.47
CA HIS A 239 3.65 2.88 -9.66
C HIS A 239 2.19 2.47 -9.55
N SER A 240 1.82 1.32 -10.11
CA SER A 240 0.42 0.86 -10.08
C SER A 240 -0.02 0.48 -8.67
N PHE A 241 0.88 -0.06 -7.85
CA PHE A 241 0.56 -0.48 -6.48
C PHE A 241 0.54 0.68 -5.50
N SER A 242 1.54 1.53 -5.55
CA SER A 242 1.68 2.62 -4.59
C SER A 242 0.75 3.80 -4.84
N SER A 243 0.17 3.91 -6.03
CA SER A 243 -0.89 4.89 -6.31
C SER A 243 -2.28 4.43 -5.88
N CYS A 244 -2.44 3.18 -5.47
CA CYS A 244 -3.70 2.64 -4.95
C CYS A 244 -3.88 2.83 -3.44
N PHE A 245 -2.88 3.35 -2.74
CA PHE A 245 -2.82 3.55 -1.30
C PHE A 245 -2.38 4.97 -0.96
#